data_dadfda194829b0a2792a94a2aa3babb4
#
_entry.id   dadfda194829b0a2792a94a2aa3babb4
#
_cell.length_a   1.000
_cell.length_b   1.000
_cell.length_c   1.000
_cell.angle_alpha   90.00
_cell.angle_beta   90.00
_cell.angle_gamma   90.00
#
_symmetry.space_group_name_H-M   'P 1'
#
loop_
_entity.id
_entity.type
_entity.pdbx_description
1 polymer ?
#
loop_
_entity_poly.entity_id
_entity_poly.type
_entity_poly.pdbx_seq_one_letter_code
_entity_poly.pdbx_strand_id
1 'polypeptide(L)'
;MMISFFCINFWFFHNVYWVISLEFKVGDYVTRSSYDNDIVFVIIDIVDNQAILKGYDVRLIANSPLSDLNLCGEDSTKDEFLENIKRDLLTDDRGNADDFFYLPAKILHLDGDKDYLQKCLDFYKANRIMAFGYTVKEEELDKYVVKYLNEVRPDILVITGHDAYYKKNGDKANVKNYKNTYNFIKAVSEARKYEKSHEKLLIIAGACQSNYEELIKAGADFASSPKRVNIHALDPAIIATSLSLTEKNKEINLLELLEKTKYGKDGMGGLIVNGLMYVGYPRWKLFMRQKIL
;
A
#
# COMPACT_ATOMS: atom_id res chain seq x y z
N MET A 1 -50.32 50.59 -56.70
CA MET A 1 -49.36 49.52 -57.06
C MET A 1 -48.25 49.59 -56.07
N MET A 2 -48.35 48.71 -55.03
CA MET A 2 -47.41 48.69 -53.86
C MET A 2 -46.25 47.76 -54.13
N ILE A 3 -45.07 48.32 -54.01
CA ILE A 3 -43.83 47.50 -54.05
C ILE A 3 -43.32 47.29 -52.60
N SER A 4 -43.40 46.06 -52.17
CA SER A 4 -42.97 45.66 -50.85
C SER A 4 -41.45 45.41 -50.83
N PHE A 5 -40.74 46.08 -49.92
CA PHE A 5 -39.34 45.87 -49.67
C PHE A 5 -39.14 44.73 -48.63
N PHE A 6 -38.53 43.66 -49.00
CA PHE A 6 -38.06 42.59 -48.09
C PHE A 6 -36.75 43.01 -47.44
N CYS A 7 -36.76 43.26 -46.12
CA CYS A 7 -35.55 43.34 -45.30
C CYS A 7 -35.09 41.93 -44.91
N ILE A 8 -33.93 41.55 -45.40
CA ILE A 8 -33.26 40.32 -44.97
C ILE A 8 -32.45 40.65 -43.69
N ASN A 9 -32.93 40.20 -42.54
CA ASN A 9 -32.14 40.24 -41.31
C ASN A 9 -31.14 39.12 -41.30
N PHE A 10 -29.83 39.46 -41.43
CA PHE A 10 -28.73 38.57 -41.17
C PHE A 10 -28.59 38.39 -39.64
N TRP A 11 -29.00 37.24 -39.10
CA TRP A 11 -28.69 36.83 -37.74
C TRP A 11 -27.26 36.28 -37.71
N PHE A 12 -26.34 37.03 -37.12
CA PHE A 12 -25.03 36.53 -36.71
C PHE A 12 -25.22 35.61 -35.56
N PHE A 13 -25.10 34.29 -35.78
CA PHE A 13 -24.94 33.31 -34.70
C PHE A 13 -23.54 33.49 -34.10
N HIS A 14 -23.49 34.19 -32.95
CA HIS A 14 -22.30 34.09 -32.08
C HIS A 14 -22.35 32.71 -31.43
N ASN A 15 -21.51 31.79 -31.89
CA ASN A 15 -21.18 30.57 -31.17
C ASN A 15 -20.42 30.99 -29.89
N VAL A 16 -21.14 31.17 -28.80
CA VAL A 16 -20.56 31.27 -27.46
C VAL A 16 -20.19 29.87 -27.05
N TYR A 17 -18.96 29.50 -27.31
CA TYR A 17 -18.38 28.33 -26.67
C TYR A 17 -18.23 28.62 -25.17
N TRP A 18 -19.13 28.06 -24.38
CA TRP A 18 -18.92 27.97 -22.93
C TRP A 18 -17.71 27.07 -22.70
N VAL A 19 -16.55 27.66 -22.53
CA VAL A 19 -15.42 26.96 -21.95
C VAL A 19 -15.79 26.74 -20.50
N ILE A 20 -16.30 25.56 -20.19
CA ILE A 20 -16.40 25.10 -18.80
C ILE A 20 -14.96 24.94 -18.35
N SER A 21 -14.40 25.95 -17.67
CA SER A 21 -13.16 25.76 -16.96
C SER A 21 -13.43 24.76 -15.85
N LEU A 22 -12.96 23.54 -15.99
CA LEU A 22 -12.92 22.56 -14.92
C LEU A 22 -12.01 23.14 -13.85
N GLU A 23 -12.61 23.62 -12.75
CA GLU A 23 -11.89 24.13 -11.61
C GLU A 23 -11.57 22.94 -10.69
N PHE A 24 -10.31 22.51 -10.69
CA PHE A 24 -9.83 21.45 -9.79
C PHE A 24 -9.76 21.96 -8.36
N LYS A 25 -10.12 21.10 -7.40
CA LYS A 25 -10.06 21.40 -5.96
C LYS A 25 -9.44 20.25 -5.18
N VAL A 26 -8.96 20.55 -3.98
CA VAL A 26 -8.49 19.54 -3.04
C VAL A 26 -9.61 18.54 -2.74
N GLY A 27 -9.28 17.26 -2.81
CA GLY A 27 -10.21 16.14 -2.67
C GLY A 27 -10.72 15.56 -3.99
N ASP A 28 -10.52 16.22 -5.13
CA ASP A 28 -10.90 15.66 -6.43
C ASP A 28 -10.07 14.45 -6.79
N TYR A 29 -10.73 13.45 -7.40
CA TYR A 29 -10.08 12.29 -7.99
C TYR A 29 -9.66 12.61 -9.42
N VAL A 30 -8.39 12.37 -9.73
CA VAL A 30 -7.79 12.72 -11.01
C VAL A 30 -6.83 11.65 -11.51
N THR A 31 -6.60 11.63 -12.83
CA THR A 31 -5.52 10.91 -13.48
C THR A 31 -4.60 11.88 -14.23
N ARG A 32 -3.46 11.43 -14.74
CA ARG A 32 -2.51 12.25 -15.51
C ARG A 32 -2.44 11.80 -16.97
N SER A 33 -2.72 12.72 -17.90
CA SER A 33 -2.63 12.44 -19.34
C SER A 33 -1.25 12.01 -19.78
N SER A 34 -0.20 12.63 -19.23
CA SER A 34 1.20 12.34 -19.56
C SER A 34 1.67 10.94 -19.15
N TYR A 35 0.85 10.20 -18.40
CA TYR A 35 1.09 8.83 -17.95
C TYR A 35 -0.08 7.90 -18.32
N ASP A 36 -0.74 8.17 -19.46
CA ASP A 36 -1.81 7.34 -20.02
C ASP A 36 -2.97 7.08 -19.04
N ASN A 37 -3.16 7.95 -18.05
CA ASN A 37 -4.18 7.84 -16.99
C ASN A 37 -4.07 6.53 -16.17
N ASP A 38 -2.87 6.03 -15.96
CA ASP A 38 -2.56 4.72 -15.38
C ASP A 38 -2.84 4.60 -13.87
N ILE A 39 -2.82 5.73 -13.15
CA ILE A 39 -3.03 5.80 -11.70
C ILE A 39 -4.07 6.85 -11.35
N VAL A 40 -5.00 6.47 -10.48
CA VAL A 40 -5.95 7.41 -9.85
C VAL A 40 -5.28 8.09 -8.66
N PHE A 41 -5.38 9.40 -8.60
CA PHE A 41 -4.87 10.24 -7.51
C PHE A 41 -6.00 11.03 -6.85
N VAL A 42 -5.76 11.44 -5.62
CA VAL A 42 -6.52 12.48 -4.92
C VAL A 42 -5.67 13.74 -4.90
N ILE A 43 -6.23 14.88 -5.24
CA ILE A 43 -5.56 16.18 -5.08
C ILE A 43 -5.52 16.49 -3.58
N ILE A 44 -4.32 16.61 -3.01
CA ILE A 44 -4.14 16.92 -1.59
C ILE A 44 -3.75 18.39 -1.35
N ASP A 45 -3.24 19.07 -2.37
CA ASP A 45 -2.95 20.51 -2.33
C ASP A 45 -2.83 21.07 -3.74
N ILE A 46 -3.04 22.39 -3.91
CA ILE A 46 -2.84 23.12 -5.17
C ILE A 46 -2.06 24.40 -4.86
N VAL A 47 -0.88 24.52 -5.45
CA VAL A 47 0.00 25.70 -5.29
C VAL A 47 0.46 26.15 -6.68
N ASP A 48 0.28 27.41 -7.01
CA ASP A 48 0.78 28.05 -8.25
C ASP A 48 0.49 27.23 -9.53
N ASN A 49 -0.76 26.80 -9.71
CA ASN A 49 -1.23 25.99 -10.85
C ASN A 49 -0.60 24.57 -10.94
N GLN A 50 0.00 24.10 -9.85
CA GLN A 50 0.51 22.74 -9.67
C GLN A 50 -0.33 22.03 -8.59
N ALA A 51 -0.81 20.83 -8.92
CA ALA A 51 -1.45 19.96 -7.93
C ALA A 51 -0.42 19.06 -7.26
N ILE A 52 -0.54 18.90 -5.96
CA ILE A 52 0.12 17.83 -5.21
C ILE A 52 -0.86 16.68 -5.14
N LEU A 53 -0.44 15.53 -5.65
CA LEU A 53 -1.25 14.35 -5.87
C LEU A 53 -0.83 13.23 -4.94
N LYS A 54 -1.80 12.55 -4.32
CA LYS A 54 -1.61 11.32 -3.55
C LYS A 54 -2.29 10.16 -4.27
N GLY A 55 -1.57 9.09 -4.55
CA GLY A 55 -2.12 7.89 -5.18
C GLY A 55 -3.27 7.30 -4.35
N TYR A 56 -4.36 6.89 -5.00
CA TYR A 56 -5.50 6.32 -4.30
C TYR A 56 -5.18 4.91 -3.77
N ASP A 57 -4.66 4.04 -4.62
CA ASP A 57 -4.31 2.65 -4.29
C ASP A 57 -2.80 2.38 -4.29
N VAL A 58 -2.01 3.31 -4.81
CA VAL A 58 -0.56 3.22 -4.92
C VAL A 58 0.09 4.21 -3.95
N ARG A 59 1.12 3.78 -3.22
CA ARG A 59 1.87 4.61 -2.25
C ARG A 59 2.75 5.65 -2.95
N LEU A 60 2.13 6.55 -3.72
CA LEU A 60 2.81 7.54 -4.55
C LEU A 60 2.35 8.96 -4.23
N ILE A 61 3.31 9.87 -4.04
CA ILE A 61 3.09 11.32 -4.05
C ILE A 61 3.73 11.88 -5.31
N ALA A 62 3.00 12.68 -6.05
CA ALA A 62 3.45 13.29 -7.29
C ALA A 62 3.02 14.74 -7.39
N ASN A 63 3.71 15.54 -8.19
CA ASN A 63 3.29 16.87 -8.59
C ASN A 63 2.89 16.83 -10.07
N SER A 64 1.87 17.60 -10.45
CA SER A 64 1.43 17.70 -11.82
C SER A 64 0.84 19.09 -12.10
N PRO A 65 1.10 19.69 -13.28
CA PRO A 65 0.38 20.88 -13.67
C PRO A 65 -1.11 20.54 -13.84
N LEU A 66 -2.01 21.48 -13.49
CA LEU A 66 -3.45 21.26 -13.62
C LEU A 66 -3.87 20.92 -15.07
N SER A 67 -3.13 21.41 -16.07
CA SER A 67 -3.37 21.11 -17.48
C SER A 67 -3.14 19.66 -17.89
N ASP A 68 -2.43 18.86 -17.06
CA ASP A 68 -2.17 17.43 -17.28
C ASP A 68 -3.22 16.53 -16.61
N LEU A 69 -4.15 17.11 -15.84
CA LEU A 69 -5.10 16.36 -15.04
C LEU A 69 -6.42 16.12 -15.79
N ASN A 70 -6.98 14.92 -15.59
CA ASN A 70 -8.34 14.55 -15.98
C ASN A 70 -9.13 14.19 -14.72
N LEU A 71 -10.34 14.75 -14.57
CA LEU A 71 -11.25 14.34 -13.51
C LEU A 71 -11.72 12.91 -13.71
N CYS A 72 -11.76 12.15 -12.61
CA CYS A 72 -12.32 10.79 -12.56
C CYS A 72 -13.62 10.80 -11.76
N GLY A 73 -14.57 9.92 -12.13
CA GLY A 73 -15.75 9.63 -11.30
C GLY A 73 -15.38 8.71 -10.11
N GLU A 74 -16.26 8.65 -9.11
CA GLU A 74 -16.11 7.74 -7.97
C GLU A 74 -16.01 6.26 -8.39
N ASP A 75 -16.54 5.87 -9.53
CA ASP A 75 -16.42 4.51 -10.08
C ASP A 75 -14.97 4.14 -10.39
N SER A 76 -14.09 5.10 -10.67
CA SER A 76 -12.66 4.89 -10.92
C SER A 76 -11.89 4.49 -9.66
N THR A 77 -12.49 4.64 -8.48
CA THR A 77 -11.88 4.23 -7.19
C THR A 77 -12.24 2.80 -6.80
N LYS A 78 -13.03 2.07 -7.60
CA LYS A 78 -13.33 0.65 -7.37
C LYS A 78 -12.08 -0.18 -7.61
N ASP A 79 -11.56 -0.74 -6.56
CA ASP A 79 -10.37 -1.59 -6.60
C ASP A 79 -10.78 -3.06 -6.83
N GLU A 80 -10.87 -3.47 -8.10
CA GLU A 80 -11.16 -4.86 -8.48
C GLU A 80 -10.13 -5.84 -7.91
N PHE A 81 -8.88 -5.41 -7.78
CA PHE A 81 -7.83 -6.21 -7.18
C PHE A 81 -8.15 -6.51 -5.71
N LEU A 82 -8.58 -5.50 -4.94
CA LEU A 82 -8.97 -5.68 -3.55
C LEU A 82 -10.17 -6.62 -3.39
N GLU A 83 -11.18 -6.51 -4.26
CA GLU A 83 -12.35 -7.39 -4.21
C GLU A 83 -11.98 -8.86 -4.52
N ASN A 84 -11.07 -9.10 -5.44
CA ASN A 84 -10.57 -10.44 -5.75
C ASN A 84 -9.78 -11.01 -4.56
N ILE A 85 -8.85 -10.23 -3.97
CA ILE A 85 -8.07 -10.67 -2.80
C ILE A 85 -8.96 -10.98 -1.60
N LYS A 86 -9.98 -10.17 -1.31
CA LYS A 86 -10.94 -10.46 -0.24
C LYS A 86 -11.64 -11.79 -0.46
N ARG A 87 -12.02 -12.08 -1.69
CA ARG A 87 -12.66 -13.36 -2.07
C ARG A 87 -11.73 -14.54 -1.80
N ASP A 88 -10.49 -14.46 -2.29
CA ASP A 88 -9.51 -15.55 -2.18
C ASP A 88 -9.14 -15.87 -0.72
N LEU A 89 -8.98 -14.84 0.12
CA LEU A 89 -8.68 -15.02 1.56
C LEU A 89 -9.87 -15.55 2.37
N LEU A 90 -11.12 -15.26 1.95
CA LEU A 90 -12.33 -15.73 2.62
C LEU A 90 -12.70 -17.17 2.22
N THR A 91 -12.25 -17.65 1.06
CA THR A 91 -12.53 -19.00 0.54
C THR A 91 -11.56 -20.06 1.07
N ASP A 92 -10.61 -19.68 1.95
CA ASP A 92 -9.76 -20.67 2.60
C ASP A 92 -10.65 -21.60 3.45
N ASP A 93 -11.03 -22.71 2.82
CA ASP A 93 -11.86 -23.78 3.35
C ASP A 93 -11.08 -24.53 4.46
N ARG A 94 -11.01 -23.88 5.61
CA ARG A 94 -10.55 -24.51 6.86
C ARG A 94 -11.59 -25.52 7.26
N GLY A 95 -11.67 -26.59 6.44
CA GLY A 95 -12.67 -27.66 6.57
C GLY A 95 -12.78 -28.17 7.99
N ASN A 96 -13.99 -28.53 8.39
CA ASN A 96 -14.44 -29.27 9.59
C ASN A 96 -13.47 -29.29 10.80
N ALA A 97 -12.93 -28.12 11.16
CA ALA A 97 -11.96 -27.96 12.23
C ALA A 97 -12.64 -27.49 13.53
N ASP A 98 -13.87 -27.96 13.79
CA ASP A 98 -14.64 -27.58 14.99
C ASP A 98 -13.91 -27.92 16.28
N ASP A 99 -12.97 -28.85 16.23
CA ASP A 99 -12.20 -29.32 17.39
C ASP A 99 -10.87 -28.59 17.59
N PHE A 100 -10.42 -27.77 16.63
CA PHE A 100 -9.16 -27.05 16.70
C PHE A 100 -9.36 -25.56 16.96
N PHE A 101 -8.34 -24.93 17.55
CA PHE A 101 -8.25 -23.47 17.63
C PHE A 101 -7.01 -22.98 16.86
N TYR A 102 -7.10 -21.77 16.34
CA TYR A 102 -6.08 -21.13 15.52
C TYR A 102 -5.63 -19.83 16.17
N LEU A 103 -4.31 -19.64 16.27
CA LEU A 103 -3.70 -18.42 16.78
C LEU A 103 -2.87 -17.78 15.64
N PRO A 104 -3.46 -16.87 14.87
CA PRO A 104 -2.74 -16.10 13.88
C PRO A 104 -1.60 -15.30 14.50
N ALA A 105 -0.54 -15.11 13.75
CA ALA A 105 0.59 -14.29 14.16
C ALA A 105 0.17 -12.82 14.36
N LYS A 106 0.75 -12.17 15.38
CA LYS A 106 0.51 -10.79 15.72
C LYS A 106 1.33 -9.86 14.86
N ILE A 107 0.72 -8.80 14.32
CA ILE A 107 1.35 -7.85 13.43
C ILE A 107 1.56 -6.51 14.13
N LEU A 108 2.74 -5.91 13.96
CA LEU A 108 3.03 -4.51 14.20
C LEU A 108 3.28 -3.84 12.85
N HIS A 109 2.53 -2.77 12.52
CA HIS A 109 2.68 -2.02 11.30
C HIS A 109 3.06 -0.56 11.60
N LEU A 110 4.26 -0.15 11.20
CA LEU A 110 4.73 1.22 11.25
C LEU A 110 4.68 1.81 9.85
N ASP A 111 3.99 2.92 9.68
CA ASP A 111 3.78 3.55 8.36
C ASP A 111 3.99 5.07 8.44
N GLY A 112 4.67 5.62 7.44
CA GLY A 112 4.82 7.07 7.29
C GLY A 112 3.53 7.79 6.91
N ASP A 113 2.51 7.06 6.44
CA ASP A 113 1.23 7.60 5.99
C ASP A 113 0.05 6.99 6.75
N LYS A 114 -0.72 7.87 7.43
CA LYS A 114 -1.86 7.47 8.25
C LYS A 114 -2.97 6.80 7.46
N ASP A 115 -3.26 7.26 6.24
CA ASP A 115 -4.40 6.77 5.47
C ASP A 115 -4.11 5.38 4.90
N TYR A 116 -2.87 5.15 4.43
CA TYR A 116 -2.43 3.82 4.00
C TYR A 116 -2.34 2.85 5.16
N LEU A 117 -1.87 3.32 6.32
CA LEU A 117 -1.89 2.52 7.55
C LEU A 117 -3.31 2.09 7.89
N GLN A 118 -4.28 3.02 7.84
CA GLN A 118 -5.67 2.69 8.15
C GLN A 118 -6.25 1.64 7.19
N LYS A 119 -5.98 1.75 5.88
CA LYS A 119 -6.37 0.72 4.90
C LYS A 119 -5.79 -0.66 5.27
N CYS A 120 -4.52 -0.72 5.69
CA CYS A 120 -3.89 -1.95 6.13
C CYS A 120 -4.50 -2.52 7.41
N LEU A 121 -4.80 -1.66 8.40
CA LEU A 121 -5.43 -2.08 9.65
C LEU A 121 -6.84 -2.63 9.43
N ASP A 122 -7.62 -2.00 8.55
CA ASP A 122 -8.95 -2.46 8.17
C ASP A 122 -8.87 -3.82 7.45
N PHE A 123 -7.86 -4.02 6.62
CA PHE A 123 -7.58 -5.30 5.95
C PHE A 123 -7.23 -6.40 6.95
N TYR A 124 -6.35 -6.15 7.93
CA TYR A 124 -6.03 -7.11 9.01
C TYR A 124 -7.27 -7.45 9.83
N LYS A 125 -8.06 -6.44 10.20
CA LYS A 125 -9.30 -6.62 10.97
C LYS A 125 -10.32 -7.46 10.21
N ALA A 126 -10.50 -7.23 8.90
CA ALA A 126 -11.38 -8.04 8.05
C ALA A 126 -10.96 -9.51 8.03
N ASN A 127 -9.64 -9.78 8.11
CA ASN A 127 -9.06 -11.12 8.18
C ASN A 127 -8.93 -11.68 9.62
N ARG A 128 -9.48 -11.00 10.62
CA ARG A 128 -9.48 -11.40 12.05
C ARG A 128 -8.07 -11.57 12.62
N ILE A 129 -7.11 -10.76 12.17
CA ILE A 129 -5.73 -10.75 12.64
C ILE A 129 -5.56 -9.66 13.69
N MET A 130 -4.87 -9.97 14.78
CA MET A 130 -4.46 -8.99 15.78
C MET A 130 -3.31 -8.14 15.21
N ALA A 131 -3.60 -6.88 14.93
CA ALA A 131 -2.62 -5.95 14.40
C ALA A 131 -2.61 -4.62 15.16
N PHE A 132 -1.43 -4.06 15.35
CA PHE A 132 -1.18 -2.76 15.98
C PHE A 132 -0.51 -1.85 14.96
N GLY A 133 -1.03 -0.66 14.75
CA GLY A 133 -0.51 0.29 13.79
C GLY A 133 -0.13 1.62 14.42
N TYR A 134 1.01 2.16 14.02
CA TYR A 134 1.47 3.49 14.44
C TYR A 134 1.97 4.28 13.24
N THR A 135 1.49 5.51 13.10
CA THR A 135 2.02 6.44 12.11
C THR A 135 3.32 7.05 12.63
N VAL A 136 4.42 6.81 11.91
CA VAL A 136 5.76 7.29 12.28
C VAL A 136 6.43 7.83 11.02
N LYS A 137 6.87 9.08 11.04
CA LYS A 137 7.61 9.66 9.92
C LYS A 137 8.83 8.81 9.58
N GLU A 138 9.15 8.70 8.30
CA GLU A 138 10.22 7.84 7.81
C GLU A 138 11.57 8.15 8.49
N GLU A 139 11.87 9.43 8.76
CA GLU A 139 13.11 9.89 9.40
C GLU A 139 13.21 9.51 10.89
N GLU A 140 12.11 9.05 11.49
CA GLU A 140 12.03 8.71 12.91
C GLU A 140 11.81 7.23 13.17
N LEU A 141 11.60 6.42 12.13
CA LEU A 141 11.31 4.99 12.24
C LEU A 141 12.35 4.23 13.09
N ASP A 142 13.64 4.52 12.89
CA ASP A 142 14.75 3.89 13.63
C ASP A 142 14.71 4.20 15.14
N LYS A 143 14.20 5.37 15.53
CA LYS A 143 14.09 5.79 16.93
C LYS A 143 12.94 5.09 17.67
N TYR A 144 11.85 4.82 16.95
CA TYR A 144 10.61 4.32 17.57
C TYR A 144 10.40 2.82 17.40
N VAL A 145 11.03 2.17 16.42
CA VAL A 145 10.79 0.75 16.11
C VAL A 145 11.02 -0.15 17.32
N VAL A 146 12.11 0.02 18.05
CA VAL A 146 12.42 -0.81 19.23
C VAL A 146 11.44 -0.56 20.37
N LYS A 147 10.97 0.68 20.57
CA LYS A 147 9.93 1.00 21.53
C LYS A 147 8.67 0.19 21.26
N TYR A 148 8.15 0.25 20.03
CA TYR A 148 6.92 -0.45 19.66
C TYR A 148 7.09 -1.98 19.63
N LEU A 149 8.26 -2.50 19.28
CA LEU A 149 8.58 -3.92 19.39
C LEU A 149 8.48 -4.41 20.84
N ASN A 150 8.97 -3.63 21.81
CA ASN A 150 8.86 -3.96 23.23
C ASN A 150 7.41 -3.90 23.73
N GLU A 151 6.62 -2.93 23.31
CA GLU A 151 5.23 -2.75 23.70
C GLU A 151 4.32 -3.86 23.14
N VAL A 152 4.46 -4.16 21.84
CA VAL A 152 3.56 -5.06 21.12
C VAL A 152 4.05 -6.51 21.16
N ARG A 153 5.35 -6.76 21.08
CA ARG A 153 5.97 -8.08 20.92
C ARG A 153 5.31 -8.85 19.77
N PRO A 154 5.43 -8.34 18.55
CA PRO A 154 4.81 -8.95 17.36
C PRO A 154 5.61 -10.14 16.87
N ASP A 155 4.98 -10.99 16.05
CA ASP A 155 5.62 -12.03 15.26
C ASP A 155 6.03 -11.50 13.87
N ILE A 156 5.31 -10.48 13.38
CA ILE A 156 5.55 -9.82 12.09
C ILE A 156 5.65 -8.31 12.31
N LEU A 157 6.73 -7.72 11.80
CA LEU A 157 6.91 -6.27 11.72
C LEU A 157 6.77 -5.82 10.27
N VAL A 158 5.89 -4.86 10.02
CA VAL A 158 5.74 -4.19 8.72
C VAL A 158 6.21 -2.74 8.87
N ILE A 159 7.14 -2.31 8.01
CA ILE A 159 7.70 -0.95 7.99
C ILE A 159 7.49 -0.37 6.61
N THR A 160 6.57 0.57 6.49
CA THR A 160 6.19 1.18 5.21
C THR A 160 6.12 2.69 5.28
N GLY A 161 5.85 3.33 4.16
CA GLY A 161 5.75 4.77 4.02
C GLY A 161 5.85 5.17 2.56
N HIS A 162 6.53 6.27 2.29
CA HIS A 162 6.80 6.76 0.94
C HIS A 162 8.28 6.66 0.61
N ASP A 163 8.60 6.22 -0.61
CA ASP A 163 9.95 6.28 -1.15
C ASP A 163 9.91 6.64 -2.64
N ALA A 164 11.02 7.06 -3.17
CA ALA A 164 11.18 7.38 -4.59
C ALA A 164 12.64 7.22 -5.01
N TYR A 165 12.84 6.60 -6.16
CA TYR A 165 14.14 6.51 -6.81
C TYR A 165 14.36 7.72 -7.74
N TYR A 166 15.45 8.46 -7.52
CA TYR A 166 15.82 9.62 -8.34
C TYR A 166 16.55 9.17 -9.61
N LYS A 167 15.80 8.83 -10.66
CA LYS A 167 16.29 8.27 -11.93
C LYS A 167 17.43 9.09 -12.58
N LYS A 168 17.45 10.41 -12.39
CA LYS A 168 18.48 11.31 -12.92
C LYS A 168 19.89 10.99 -12.41
N ASN A 169 20.02 10.33 -11.28
CA ASN A 169 21.29 9.99 -10.65
C ASN A 169 21.89 8.64 -11.12
N GLY A 170 21.13 7.86 -11.89
CA GLY A 170 21.61 6.72 -12.71
C GLY A 170 21.94 5.42 -11.98
N ASP A 171 22.51 5.46 -10.77
CA ASP A 171 22.96 4.27 -10.05
C ASP A 171 21.87 3.77 -9.07
N LYS A 172 21.26 2.63 -9.39
CA LYS A 172 20.23 1.99 -8.57
C LYS A 172 20.78 1.33 -7.30
N ALA A 173 22.07 1.04 -7.23
CA ALA A 173 22.69 0.45 -6.05
C ALA A 173 22.97 1.49 -4.96
N ASN A 174 23.14 2.75 -5.33
CA ASN A 174 23.47 3.80 -4.39
C ASN A 174 22.22 4.26 -3.62
N VAL A 175 22.17 3.94 -2.32
CA VAL A 175 21.06 4.30 -1.42
C VAL A 175 20.79 5.81 -1.36
N LYS A 176 21.79 6.66 -1.61
CA LYS A 176 21.63 8.13 -1.65
C LYS A 176 20.74 8.62 -2.80
N ASN A 177 20.48 7.76 -3.79
CA ASN A 177 19.58 8.06 -4.90
C ASN A 177 18.11 7.74 -4.60
N TYR A 178 17.79 7.48 -3.34
CA TYR A 178 16.44 7.21 -2.86
C TYR A 178 16.02 8.23 -1.80
N LYS A 179 14.74 8.54 -1.77
CA LYS A 179 14.19 9.52 -0.81
C LYS A 179 14.27 9.01 0.62
N ASN A 180 13.76 7.80 0.87
CA ASN A 180 13.59 7.26 2.22
C ASN A 180 14.15 5.84 2.42
N THR A 181 14.67 5.16 1.40
CA THR A 181 15.25 3.80 1.56
C THR A 181 16.24 3.74 2.73
N TYR A 182 17.10 4.76 2.91
CA TYR A 182 18.06 4.80 4.02
C TYR A 182 17.38 4.75 5.40
N ASN A 183 16.25 5.42 5.56
CA ASN A 183 15.49 5.42 6.81
C ASN A 183 14.88 4.05 7.09
N PHE A 184 14.35 3.37 6.07
CA PHE A 184 13.88 1.99 6.19
C PHE A 184 15.01 1.02 6.55
N ILE A 185 16.20 1.14 5.92
CA ILE A 185 17.38 0.33 6.25
C ILE A 185 17.74 0.47 7.73
N LYS A 186 17.77 1.70 8.27
CA LYS A 186 18.06 1.93 9.68
C LYS A 186 17.03 1.27 10.58
N ALA A 187 15.75 1.44 10.30
CA ALA A 187 14.67 0.85 11.09
C ALA A 187 14.71 -0.68 11.07
N VAL A 188 14.93 -1.30 9.90
CA VAL A 188 15.11 -2.76 9.76
C VAL A 188 16.31 -3.23 10.56
N SER A 189 17.45 -2.52 10.47
CA SER A 189 18.66 -2.87 11.21
C SER A 189 18.46 -2.82 12.73
N GLU A 190 17.76 -1.79 13.25
CA GLU A 190 17.44 -1.70 14.68
C GLU A 190 16.47 -2.83 15.10
N ALA A 191 15.47 -3.14 14.29
CA ALA A 191 14.56 -4.25 14.55
C ALA A 191 15.30 -5.60 14.55
N ARG A 192 16.26 -5.80 13.65
CA ARG A 192 17.05 -7.04 13.58
C ARG A 192 18.11 -7.15 14.69
N LYS A 193 18.56 -6.03 15.24
CA LYS A 193 19.37 -6.02 16.48
C LYS A 193 18.54 -6.42 17.69
N TYR A 194 17.26 -6.00 17.75
CA TYR A 194 16.30 -6.37 18.79
C TYR A 194 16.01 -7.88 18.76
N GLU A 195 15.68 -8.44 17.58
CA GLU A 195 15.47 -9.87 17.40
C GLU A 195 16.25 -10.38 16.18
N LYS A 196 17.28 -11.17 16.42
CA LYS A 196 18.17 -11.68 15.38
C LYS A 196 17.56 -12.84 14.59
N SER A 197 16.63 -13.57 15.20
CA SER A 197 16.00 -14.73 14.57
C SER A 197 14.90 -14.32 13.59
N HIS A 198 15.08 -14.70 12.33
CA HIS A 198 14.07 -14.56 11.29
C HIS A 198 12.79 -15.38 11.58
N GLU A 199 12.90 -16.48 12.34
CA GLU A 199 11.74 -17.29 12.72
C GLU A 199 10.90 -16.68 13.86
N LYS A 200 11.52 -15.80 14.69
CA LYS A 200 10.82 -15.14 15.81
C LYS A 200 10.24 -13.79 15.45
N LEU A 201 10.82 -13.13 14.46
CA LEU A 201 10.35 -11.85 13.96
C LEU A 201 10.56 -11.80 12.45
N LEU A 202 9.50 -11.91 11.67
CA LEU A 202 9.54 -11.61 10.24
C LEU A 202 9.42 -10.11 10.00
N ILE A 203 10.25 -9.56 9.13
CA ILE A 203 10.28 -8.13 8.80
C ILE A 203 9.93 -7.92 7.33
N ILE A 204 8.89 -7.14 7.07
CA ILE A 204 8.46 -6.71 5.74
C ILE A 204 8.74 -5.21 5.64
N ALA A 205 9.54 -4.76 4.66
CA ALA A 205 9.97 -3.37 4.62
C ALA A 205 9.94 -2.74 3.24
N GLY A 206 9.81 -1.41 3.19
CA GLY A 206 9.94 -0.59 2.00
C GLY A 206 8.62 -0.04 1.49
N ALA A 207 8.73 0.73 0.41
CA ALA A 207 7.64 1.46 -0.25
C ALA A 207 7.82 1.43 -1.77
N CYS A 208 7.09 2.27 -2.51
CA CYS A 208 7.27 2.42 -3.95
C CYS A 208 8.74 2.72 -4.30
N GLN A 209 9.28 2.00 -5.28
CA GLN A 209 10.62 2.21 -5.83
C GLN A 209 11.78 2.09 -4.82
N SER A 210 11.58 1.53 -3.63
CA SER A 210 12.64 1.33 -2.63
C SER A 210 13.79 0.47 -3.17
N ASN A 211 14.96 0.59 -2.53
CA ASN A 211 16.10 -0.27 -2.83
C ASN A 211 15.92 -1.63 -2.15
N TYR A 212 15.31 -2.56 -2.87
CA TYR A 212 14.99 -3.91 -2.42
C TYR A 212 16.21 -4.64 -1.85
N GLU A 213 17.32 -4.64 -2.59
CA GLU A 213 18.51 -5.40 -2.25
C GLU A 213 19.13 -4.95 -0.91
N GLU A 214 19.15 -3.64 -0.69
CA GLU A 214 19.70 -3.09 0.56
C GLU A 214 18.77 -3.32 1.76
N LEU A 215 17.44 -3.38 1.53
CA LEU A 215 16.49 -3.75 2.59
C LEU A 215 16.66 -5.22 3.01
N ILE A 216 16.80 -6.14 2.05
CA ILE A 216 17.08 -7.56 2.35
C ILE A 216 18.42 -7.70 3.07
N LYS A 217 19.49 -7.03 2.62
CA LYS A 217 20.79 -7.03 3.30
C LYS A 217 20.72 -6.46 4.72
N ALA A 218 19.85 -5.50 4.98
CA ALA A 218 19.63 -4.97 6.33
C ALA A 218 18.95 -5.95 7.27
N GLY A 219 18.35 -7.04 6.73
CA GLY A 219 17.72 -8.11 7.49
C GLY A 219 16.21 -8.17 7.36
N ALA A 220 15.60 -7.51 6.37
CA ALA A 220 14.21 -7.74 6.02
C ALA A 220 14.03 -9.14 5.41
N ASP A 221 12.91 -9.79 5.71
CA ASP A 221 12.53 -11.08 5.13
C ASP A 221 11.80 -10.89 3.82
N PHE A 222 11.01 -9.82 3.74
CA PHE A 222 10.35 -9.36 2.52
C PHE A 222 10.61 -7.88 2.32
N ALA A 223 10.76 -7.48 1.07
CA ALA A 223 10.93 -6.08 0.73
C ALA A 223 10.20 -5.71 -0.56
N SER A 224 9.88 -4.43 -0.69
CA SER A 224 9.19 -3.91 -1.86
C SER A 224 10.14 -3.52 -2.99
N SER A 225 9.59 -3.50 -4.18
CA SER A 225 10.14 -2.92 -5.40
C SER A 225 11.45 -3.54 -5.93
N PRO A 226 11.55 -4.87 -6.13
CA PRO A 226 12.71 -5.45 -6.81
C PRO A 226 12.99 -4.78 -8.18
N LYS A 227 11.95 -4.39 -8.92
CA LYS A 227 12.08 -3.71 -10.21
C LYS A 227 11.98 -2.17 -10.14
N ARG A 228 11.97 -1.59 -8.93
CA ARG A 228 11.78 -0.14 -8.71
C ARG A 228 10.46 0.37 -9.28
N VAL A 229 9.42 -0.46 -9.16
CA VAL A 229 8.04 -0.12 -9.54
C VAL A 229 7.27 0.45 -8.34
N ASN A 230 6.12 1.04 -8.60
CA ASN A 230 5.19 1.39 -7.54
C ASN A 230 4.55 0.12 -6.99
N ILE A 231 4.15 0.13 -5.72
CA ILE A 231 3.44 -0.98 -5.08
C ILE A 231 2.04 -0.53 -4.67
N HIS A 232 1.12 -1.48 -4.58
CA HIS A 232 -0.19 -1.23 -4.01
C HIS A 232 -0.08 -0.97 -2.51
N ALA A 233 -0.98 -0.13 -1.96
CA ALA A 233 -0.97 0.22 -0.54
C ALA A 233 -1.08 -1.01 0.37
N LEU A 234 -1.80 -2.03 -0.07
CA LEU A 234 -2.02 -3.27 0.69
C LEU A 234 -1.00 -4.38 0.41
N ASP A 235 -0.10 -4.27 -0.57
CA ASP A 235 0.83 -5.35 -0.89
C ASP A 235 1.61 -5.86 0.34
N PRO A 236 2.20 -5.00 1.21
CA PRO A 236 2.85 -5.46 2.43
C PRO A 236 1.88 -6.13 3.42
N ALA A 237 0.63 -5.65 3.48
CA ALA A 237 -0.39 -6.23 4.35
C ALA A 237 -0.88 -7.59 3.85
N ILE A 238 -0.95 -7.81 2.54
CA ILE A 238 -1.29 -9.10 1.93
C ILE A 238 -0.22 -10.14 2.28
N ILE A 239 1.06 -9.78 2.15
CA ILE A 239 2.17 -10.64 2.56
C ILE A 239 2.05 -10.98 4.05
N ALA A 240 1.93 -9.97 4.93
CA ALA A 240 1.82 -10.16 6.37
C ALA A 240 0.62 -11.05 6.77
N THR A 241 -0.54 -10.83 6.13
CA THR A 241 -1.76 -11.62 6.34
C THR A 241 -1.56 -13.08 5.96
N SER A 242 -0.99 -13.35 4.78
CA SER A 242 -0.74 -14.71 4.31
C SER A 242 0.21 -15.45 5.24
N LEU A 243 1.29 -14.81 5.70
CA LEU A 243 2.23 -15.37 6.68
C LEU A 243 1.55 -15.64 8.02
N SER A 244 0.71 -14.70 8.49
CA SER A 244 -0.01 -14.81 9.76
C SER A 244 -1.04 -15.92 9.78
N LEU A 245 -1.65 -16.25 8.65
CA LEU A 245 -2.72 -17.25 8.51
C LEU A 245 -2.23 -18.61 8.01
N THR A 246 -0.97 -18.76 7.62
CA THR A 246 -0.39 -20.05 7.26
C THR A 246 0.19 -20.74 8.49
N GLU A 247 -0.08 -22.04 8.64
CA GLU A 247 0.40 -22.85 9.78
C GLU A 247 1.94 -22.85 9.86
N LYS A 248 2.46 -22.82 11.08
CA LYS A 248 3.90 -22.68 11.35
C LYS A 248 4.76 -23.82 10.80
N ASN A 249 4.18 -24.98 10.58
CA ASN A 249 4.87 -26.15 10.01
C ASN A 249 4.80 -26.24 8.48
N LYS A 250 4.12 -25.28 7.85
CA LYS A 250 3.98 -25.22 6.38
C LYS A 250 4.91 -24.17 5.79
N GLU A 251 5.74 -24.60 4.84
CA GLU A 251 6.53 -23.67 4.04
C GLU A 251 5.60 -22.85 3.12
N ILE A 252 5.91 -21.57 2.99
CA ILE A 252 5.18 -20.67 2.10
C ILE A 252 5.68 -20.86 0.67
N ASN A 253 4.77 -21.15 -0.25
CA ASN A 253 5.08 -21.03 -1.67
C ASN A 253 5.28 -19.54 -2.01
N LEU A 254 6.54 -19.15 -2.10
CA LEU A 254 6.92 -17.73 -2.30
C LEU A 254 6.30 -17.17 -3.58
N LEU A 255 6.33 -17.90 -4.68
CA LEU A 255 5.83 -17.38 -5.96
C LEU A 255 4.31 -17.17 -5.91
N GLU A 256 3.55 -18.13 -5.41
CA GLU A 256 2.10 -18.00 -5.22
C GLU A 256 1.75 -16.85 -4.25
N LEU A 257 2.56 -16.66 -3.21
CA LEU A 257 2.38 -15.53 -2.28
C LEU A 257 2.57 -14.19 -2.99
N LEU A 258 3.62 -14.05 -3.80
CA LEU A 258 3.90 -12.82 -4.52
C LEU A 258 2.84 -12.53 -5.59
N GLU A 259 2.29 -13.54 -6.25
CA GLU A 259 1.20 -13.40 -7.23
C GLU A 259 -0.08 -12.82 -6.62
N LYS A 260 -0.27 -12.91 -5.30
CA LYS A 260 -1.37 -12.25 -4.59
C LYS A 260 -1.18 -10.74 -4.45
N THR A 261 -0.01 -10.19 -4.73
CA THR A 261 0.26 -8.76 -4.72
C THR A 261 0.03 -8.13 -6.10
N LYS A 262 -0.22 -6.82 -6.14
CA LYS A 262 -0.64 -6.11 -7.36
C LYS A 262 0.31 -6.31 -8.55
N TYR A 263 1.61 -6.29 -8.30
CA TYR A 263 2.64 -6.40 -9.33
C TYR A 263 3.51 -7.66 -9.19
N GLY A 264 3.06 -8.64 -8.40
CA GLY A 264 3.74 -9.91 -8.21
C GLY A 264 5.20 -9.73 -7.81
N LYS A 265 6.08 -10.55 -8.37
CA LYS A 265 7.53 -10.53 -8.14
C LYS A 265 8.25 -9.25 -8.57
N ASP A 266 7.61 -8.38 -9.33
CA ASP A 266 8.17 -7.08 -9.72
C ASP A 266 7.94 -6.03 -8.62
N GLY A 267 6.81 -6.14 -7.90
CA GLY A 267 6.41 -5.25 -6.79
C GLY A 267 6.91 -5.70 -5.44
N MET A 268 6.93 -6.99 -5.15
CA MET A 268 7.34 -7.56 -3.87
C MET A 268 8.30 -8.72 -4.08
N GLY A 269 9.20 -8.93 -3.12
CA GLY A 269 10.11 -10.08 -3.10
C GLY A 269 10.50 -10.43 -1.67
N GLY A 270 11.13 -11.59 -1.46
CA GLY A 270 11.51 -12.01 -0.12
C GLY A 270 12.18 -13.37 -0.07
N LEU A 271 12.33 -13.88 1.14
CA LEU A 271 12.93 -15.17 1.46
C LEU A 271 11.86 -16.28 1.47
N ILE A 272 12.27 -17.50 1.27
CA ILE A 272 11.44 -18.68 1.55
C ILE A 272 11.38 -18.85 3.06
N VAL A 273 10.19 -18.82 3.61
CA VAL A 273 9.91 -18.90 5.05
C VAL A 273 8.72 -19.82 5.32
N ASN A 274 8.55 -20.23 6.57
CA ASN A 274 7.35 -20.92 7.04
C ASN A 274 6.26 -19.93 7.43
N GLY A 275 5.01 -20.43 7.48
CA GLY A 275 3.89 -19.72 8.11
C GLY A 275 4.14 -19.49 9.60
N LEU A 276 3.30 -18.66 10.24
CA LEU A 276 3.48 -18.27 11.63
C LEU A 276 2.27 -18.60 12.53
N MET A 277 1.19 -19.17 11.97
CA MET A 277 -0.01 -19.52 12.71
C MET A 277 0.20 -20.77 13.57
N TYR A 278 -0.13 -20.68 14.86
CA TYR A 278 -0.21 -21.85 15.71
C TYR A 278 -1.59 -22.49 15.62
N VAL A 279 -1.61 -23.83 15.59
CA VAL A 279 -2.81 -24.65 15.62
C VAL A 279 -2.80 -25.47 16.89
N GLY A 280 -3.88 -25.43 17.67
CA GLY A 280 -3.99 -26.14 18.92
C GLY A 280 -5.25 -27.00 19.00
N TYR A 281 -5.22 -28.00 19.89
CA TYR A 281 -6.30 -28.95 20.16
C TYR A 281 -6.37 -29.22 21.69
N PRO A 282 -7.54 -29.44 22.28
CA PRO A 282 -8.88 -29.25 21.72
C PRO A 282 -9.32 -27.78 21.72
N ARG A 283 -10.34 -27.45 20.93
CA ARG A 283 -10.99 -26.13 20.95
C ARG A 283 -11.73 -25.96 22.26
N TRP A 284 -11.23 -25.11 23.16
CA TRP A 284 -11.83 -24.84 24.44
C TRP A 284 -12.77 -23.63 24.39
N LYS A 285 -13.93 -23.70 25.05
CA LYS A 285 -14.93 -22.60 25.07
C LYS A 285 -14.42 -21.25 25.58
N LEU A 286 -13.27 -21.20 26.28
CA LEU A 286 -12.66 -19.96 26.74
C LEU A 286 -12.16 -19.08 25.59
N PHE A 287 -11.67 -19.68 24.48
CA PHE A 287 -11.20 -18.94 23.32
C PHE A 287 -12.33 -18.30 22.51
N MET A 288 -13.58 -18.73 22.70
CA MET A 288 -14.75 -18.14 22.02
C MET A 288 -15.15 -16.76 22.61
N ARG A 289 -14.59 -16.34 23.77
CA ARG A 289 -14.95 -15.07 24.44
C ARG A 289 -14.02 -13.91 24.15
N GLN A 290 -12.89 -14.10 23.51
CA GLN A 290 -12.13 -12.98 22.96
C GLN A 290 -12.82 -12.46 21.69
N LYS A 291 -14.02 -11.92 21.88
CA LYS A 291 -14.52 -10.90 20.95
C LYS A 291 -13.52 -9.76 21.03
N ILE A 292 -12.81 -9.59 19.97
CA ILE A 292 -11.99 -8.44 19.63
C ILE A 292 -12.71 -7.17 20.10
N LEU A 293 -12.13 -6.51 21.10
CA LEU A 293 -12.50 -5.14 21.48
C LEU A 293 -12.01 -4.17 20.41
#